data_e4836602c1644f060455ce2493575a13
#
_entry.id   e4836602c1644f060455ce2493575a13
#
_cell.length_a   1.000
_cell.length_b   1.000
_cell.length_c   1.000
_cell.angle_alpha   90.00
_cell.angle_beta   90.00
_cell.angle_gamma   90.00
#
_symmetry.space_group_name_H-M   'P 1'
#
loop_
_entity.id
_entity.type
_entity.pdbx_description
1 polymer ?
#
loop_
_entity_poly.entity_id
_entity_poly.type
_entity_poly.pdbx_seq_one_letter_code
_entity_poly.pdbx_strand_id
1 'polypeptide(L)'
;MTSPFVGSWSYRSFHNNPDLAVPFDALRFGAGTLALTEPAFGQVSGTLGGPGWSLALAGHYTYGNPNHARFQGSGDIDSEHWVYDYVGYLVPAWPDGVNQTPAIVGSVIRTLPHSNGQAAAGFVASFIAVRQR
;
A
#
# COMPACT_ATOMS: atom_id res chain seq x y z
N MET A 1 8.94 -13.75 -17.01
CA MET A 1 7.59 -13.83 -16.41
C MET A 1 7.40 -12.66 -15.47
N THR A 2 6.32 -11.95 -15.60
CA THR A 2 6.04 -10.76 -14.81
C THR A 2 5.46 -11.14 -13.45
N SER A 3 5.90 -10.47 -12.41
CA SER A 3 5.34 -10.61 -11.07
C SER A 3 3.83 -10.29 -11.06
N PRO A 4 3.02 -11.02 -10.28
CA PRO A 4 1.60 -10.71 -10.14
C PRO A 4 1.32 -9.35 -9.49
N PHE A 5 2.34 -8.73 -8.89
CA PHE A 5 2.21 -7.40 -8.28
C PHE A 5 2.41 -6.25 -9.27
N VAL A 6 2.98 -6.51 -10.44
CA VAL A 6 3.25 -5.46 -11.43
C VAL A 6 1.95 -4.88 -11.98
N GLY A 7 1.85 -3.56 -12.01
CA GLY A 7 0.69 -2.85 -12.54
C GLY A 7 0.37 -1.61 -11.73
N SER A 8 -0.76 -1.00 -12.06
CA SER A 8 -1.28 0.15 -11.34
C SER A 8 -2.50 -0.25 -10.51
N TRP A 9 -2.55 0.27 -9.31
CA TRP A 9 -3.54 -0.11 -8.30
C TRP A 9 -4.13 1.12 -7.66
N SER A 10 -5.43 1.11 -7.45
CA SER A 10 -6.11 2.14 -6.64
C SER A 10 -5.92 1.80 -5.17
N TYR A 11 -5.17 2.63 -4.47
CA TYR A 11 -4.75 2.41 -3.08
C TYR A 11 -5.63 3.20 -2.12
N ARG A 12 -6.07 2.54 -1.06
CA ARG A 12 -6.76 3.18 0.08
C ARG A 12 -6.26 2.55 1.37
N SER A 13 -6.03 3.38 2.37
CA SER A 13 -5.68 2.90 3.70
C SER A 13 -6.61 3.50 4.75
N PHE A 14 -6.75 2.78 5.86
CA PHE A 14 -7.77 3.05 6.87
C PHE A 14 -7.20 2.91 8.27
N HIS A 15 -7.66 3.79 9.16
CA HIS A 15 -7.41 3.63 10.59
C HIS A 15 -8.04 2.33 11.10
N ASN A 16 -7.30 1.60 11.93
CA ASN A 16 -7.80 0.37 12.55
C ASN A 16 -8.66 0.72 13.77
N ASN A 17 -9.90 1.09 13.52
CA ASN A 17 -10.86 1.50 14.56
C ASN A 17 -12.02 0.51 14.58
N PRO A 18 -12.27 -0.17 15.72
CA PRO A 18 -13.31 -1.19 15.81
C PRO A 18 -14.73 -0.65 15.96
N ASP A 19 -14.90 0.66 16.14
CA ASP A 19 -16.22 1.25 16.36
C ASP A 19 -17.00 1.30 15.03
N LEU A 20 -18.05 0.48 14.94
CA LEU A 20 -18.88 0.39 13.74
C LEU A 20 -19.69 1.66 13.49
N ALA A 21 -19.83 2.55 14.46
CA ALA A 21 -20.53 3.83 14.28
C ALA A 21 -19.67 4.85 13.55
N VAL A 22 -18.37 4.65 13.41
CA VAL A 22 -17.49 5.54 12.67
C VAL A 22 -17.73 5.34 11.17
N PRO A 23 -18.11 6.38 10.40
CA PRO A 23 -18.31 6.25 8.96
C PRO A 23 -16.98 5.98 8.24
N PHE A 24 -17.06 5.32 7.09
CA PHE A 24 -15.85 4.96 6.32
C PHE A 24 -14.98 6.16 6.00
N ASP A 25 -15.57 7.31 5.67
CA ASP A 25 -14.79 8.50 5.35
C ASP A 25 -13.93 8.98 6.51
N ALA A 26 -14.39 8.78 7.74
CA ALA A 26 -13.63 9.16 8.93
C ALA A 26 -12.50 8.15 9.24
N LEU A 27 -12.54 6.97 8.66
CA LEU A 27 -11.47 5.97 8.81
C LEU A 27 -10.32 6.20 7.84
N ARG A 28 -10.48 7.05 6.84
CA ARG A 28 -9.50 7.24 5.79
C ARG A 28 -8.15 7.70 6.36
N PHE A 29 -7.09 6.93 6.06
CA PHE A 29 -5.71 7.29 6.38
C PHE A 29 -5.00 7.90 5.18
N GLY A 30 -5.12 7.26 4.00
CA GLY A 30 -4.56 7.77 2.76
C GLY A 30 -5.22 7.14 1.55
N ALA A 31 -5.03 7.77 0.39
CA ALA A 31 -5.51 7.25 -0.89
C ALA A 31 -4.60 7.76 -2.01
N GLY A 32 -4.42 6.95 -3.04
CA GLY A 32 -3.60 7.32 -4.17
C GLY A 32 -3.48 6.18 -5.17
N THR A 33 -2.56 6.33 -6.11
CA THR A 33 -2.23 5.30 -7.08
C THR A 33 -0.92 4.63 -6.70
N LEU A 34 -0.96 3.30 -6.59
CA LEU A 34 0.19 2.46 -6.35
C LEU A 34 0.61 1.87 -7.69
N ALA A 35 1.79 2.25 -8.18
CA ALA A 35 2.32 1.73 -9.44
C ALA A 35 3.55 0.89 -9.14
N LEU A 36 3.50 -0.40 -9.46
CA LEU A 36 4.57 -1.35 -9.16
C LEU A 36 5.19 -1.89 -10.44
N THR A 37 6.51 -1.99 -10.43
CA THR A 37 7.31 -2.60 -11.48
C THR A 37 8.21 -3.66 -10.86
N GLU A 38 8.81 -4.48 -11.73
CA GLU A 38 9.75 -5.53 -11.32
C GLU A 38 11.11 -5.25 -11.97
N PRO A 39 12.03 -4.54 -11.29
CA PRO A 39 13.35 -4.25 -11.88
C PRO A 39 14.21 -5.49 -12.06
N ALA A 40 14.05 -6.48 -11.18
CA ALA A 40 14.71 -7.78 -11.30
C ALA A 40 13.83 -8.83 -10.61
N PHE A 41 14.07 -10.10 -10.90
CA PHE A 41 13.27 -11.18 -10.31
C PHE A 41 13.25 -11.11 -8.78
N GLY A 42 12.07 -11.15 -8.20
CA GLY A 42 11.88 -11.06 -6.76
C GLY A 42 11.85 -9.65 -6.20
N GLN A 43 12.07 -8.63 -7.03
CA GLN A 43 12.08 -7.24 -6.58
C GLN A 43 10.81 -6.51 -7.01
N VAL A 44 10.39 -5.55 -6.19
CA VAL A 44 9.37 -4.59 -6.58
C VAL A 44 9.92 -3.18 -6.40
N SER A 45 9.51 -2.30 -7.30
CA SER A 45 9.87 -0.89 -7.29
C SER A 45 8.68 -0.11 -7.82
N GLY A 46 8.67 1.19 -7.66
CA GLY A 46 7.61 2.01 -8.21
C GLY A 46 7.32 3.24 -7.38
N THR A 47 6.05 3.64 -7.39
CA THR A 47 5.60 4.84 -6.69
C THR A 47 4.24 4.62 -6.05
N LEU A 48 4.01 5.34 -4.97
CA LEU A 48 2.68 5.53 -4.39
C LEU A 48 2.47 7.04 -4.25
N GLY A 49 1.43 7.55 -4.85
CA GLY A 49 1.21 8.98 -4.79
C GLY A 49 -0.17 9.42 -5.22
N GLY A 50 -0.40 10.70 -5.03
CA GLY A 50 -1.60 11.41 -5.41
C GLY A 50 -1.27 12.88 -5.71
N PRO A 51 -2.28 13.76 -5.77
CA PRO A 51 -2.02 15.17 -6.00
C PRO A 51 -1.11 15.77 -4.91
N GLY A 52 0.04 16.30 -5.33
CA GLY A 52 0.95 17.02 -4.44
C GLY A 52 1.86 16.15 -3.57
N TRP A 53 1.85 14.82 -3.71
CA TRP A 53 2.72 13.95 -2.94
C TRP A 53 3.08 12.68 -3.70
N SER A 54 4.26 12.14 -3.40
CA SER A 54 4.71 10.88 -4.00
C SER A 54 5.77 10.23 -3.12
N LEU A 55 5.69 8.91 -2.99
CA LEU A 55 6.70 8.10 -2.33
C LEU A 55 7.32 7.16 -3.36
N ALA A 56 8.64 7.05 -3.35
CA ALA A 56 9.36 6.06 -4.13
C ALA A 56 9.37 4.74 -3.38
N LEU A 57 9.07 3.65 -4.08
CA LEU A 57 8.91 2.33 -3.47
C LEU A 57 10.07 1.41 -3.87
N ALA A 58 10.53 0.61 -2.91
CA ALA A 58 11.51 -0.44 -3.16
C ALA A 58 11.31 -1.58 -2.16
N GLY A 59 11.40 -2.81 -2.64
CA GLY A 59 11.25 -3.99 -1.79
C GLY A 59 11.28 -5.27 -2.60
N HIS A 60 10.62 -6.29 -2.09
CA HIS A 60 10.60 -7.61 -2.70
C HIS A 60 9.24 -8.27 -2.59
N TYR A 61 9.03 -9.27 -3.45
CA TYR A 61 7.88 -10.14 -3.37
C TYR A 61 8.33 -11.59 -3.29
N THR A 62 7.43 -12.44 -2.78
CA THR A 62 7.66 -13.88 -2.67
C THR A 62 6.42 -14.60 -3.17
N TYR A 63 6.62 -15.62 -3.98
CA TYR A 63 5.55 -16.52 -4.34
C TYR A 63 5.16 -17.38 -3.14
N GLY A 64 3.89 -17.67 -3.04
CA GLY A 64 3.34 -18.46 -1.95
C GLY A 64 1.84 -18.60 -2.09
N ASN A 65 1.21 -19.00 -1.04
CA ASN A 65 -0.25 -19.12 -0.97
C ASN A 65 -0.73 -18.45 0.33
N PRO A 66 -1.02 -17.14 0.28
CA PRO A 66 -0.98 -16.23 -0.88
C PRO A 66 0.42 -15.72 -1.22
N ASN A 67 0.58 -15.18 -2.44
CA ASN A 67 1.77 -14.41 -2.80
C ASN A 67 1.81 -13.13 -1.96
N HIS A 68 3.00 -12.74 -1.50
CA HIS A 68 3.12 -11.56 -0.65
C HIS A 68 4.30 -10.68 -1.05
N ALA A 69 4.24 -9.41 -0.62
CA ALA A 69 5.26 -8.42 -0.90
C ALA A 69 5.52 -7.57 0.34
N ARG A 70 6.76 -7.12 0.46
CA ARG A 70 7.20 -6.12 1.44
C ARG A 70 7.93 -5.02 0.72
N PHE A 71 7.55 -3.78 0.96
CA PHE A 71 8.24 -2.65 0.34
C PHE A 71 8.19 -1.44 1.25
N GLN A 72 9.16 -0.56 1.05
CA GLN A 72 9.24 0.71 1.77
C GLN A 72 8.99 1.85 0.79
N GLY A 73 8.17 2.80 1.22
CA GLY A 73 7.96 4.03 0.51
C GLY A 73 8.66 5.18 1.21
N SER A 74 9.36 6.01 0.46
CA SER A 74 10.02 7.18 1.01
C SER A 74 9.95 8.36 0.05
N GLY A 75 9.92 9.57 0.61
CA GLY A 75 9.88 10.79 -0.19
C GLY A 75 9.88 12.02 0.69
N ASP A 76 10.19 13.15 0.07
CA ASP A 76 10.15 14.44 0.73
C ASP A 76 8.81 15.10 0.41
N ILE A 77 8.00 15.34 1.43
CA ILE A 77 6.67 15.93 1.30
C ILE A 77 6.62 17.12 2.27
N ASP A 78 6.30 18.31 1.74
CA ASP A 78 6.25 19.54 2.53
C ASP A 78 7.55 19.78 3.33
N SER A 79 8.70 19.54 2.69
CA SER A 79 10.04 19.72 3.28
C SER A 79 10.39 18.76 4.41
N GLU A 80 9.62 17.68 4.60
CA GLU A 80 9.91 16.64 5.56
C GLU A 80 10.09 15.30 4.86
N HIS A 81 10.93 14.44 5.42
CA HIS A 81 11.18 13.10 4.87
C HIS A 81 10.18 12.11 5.47
N TRP A 82 9.34 11.55 4.60
CA TRP A 82 8.32 10.57 4.98
C TRP A 82 8.79 9.17 4.62
N VAL A 83 8.67 8.24 5.56
CA VAL A 83 9.02 6.84 5.34
C VAL A 83 7.91 5.96 5.91
N TYR A 84 7.41 5.04 5.07
CA TYR A 84 6.38 4.08 5.43
C TYR A 84 6.81 2.69 4.97
N ASP A 85 6.55 1.68 5.78
CA ASP A 85 6.77 0.28 5.43
C ASP A 85 5.44 -0.43 5.20
N TYR A 86 5.40 -1.27 4.16
CA TYR A 86 4.21 -1.95 3.71
C TYR A 86 4.43 -3.46 3.70
N VAL A 87 3.44 -4.21 4.17
CA VAL A 87 3.35 -5.66 4.03
C VAL A 87 1.99 -5.97 3.43
N GLY A 88 1.96 -6.68 2.32
CA GLY A 88 0.71 -7.02 1.68
C GLY A 88 0.75 -8.37 0.98
N TYR A 89 -0.43 -8.89 0.67
CA TYR A 89 -0.56 -10.13 -0.07
C TYR A 89 -1.70 -10.02 -1.08
N LEU A 90 -1.60 -10.83 -2.13
CA LEU A 90 -2.65 -10.89 -3.15
C LEU A 90 -3.86 -11.63 -2.60
N VAL A 91 -5.02 -11.02 -2.77
CA VAL A 91 -6.29 -11.67 -2.42
C VAL A 91 -6.47 -12.87 -3.34
N PRO A 92 -6.73 -14.07 -2.79
CA PRO A 92 -6.92 -15.27 -3.61
C PRO A 92 -8.14 -15.16 -4.52
N ALA A 93 -8.05 -15.75 -5.70
CA ALA A 93 -9.19 -15.90 -6.58
C ALA A 93 -10.07 -17.05 -6.10
N TRP A 94 -11.39 -16.86 -6.16
CA TRP A 94 -12.37 -17.87 -5.77
C TRP A 94 -12.95 -18.54 -6.99
N PRO A 95 -13.10 -19.88 -7.00
CA PRO A 95 -13.83 -20.54 -8.07
C PRO A 95 -15.24 -19.96 -8.21
N ASP A 96 -15.65 -19.65 -9.43
CA ASP A 96 -16.96 -19.07 -9.73
C ASP A 96 -17.23 -17.72 -9.07
N GLY A 97 -16.17 -17.02 -8.61
CA GLY A 97 -16.30 -15.72 -8.00
C GLY A 97 -16.75 -14.64 -9.00
N VAL A 98 -17.60 -13.73 -8.52
CA VAL A 98 -18.09 -12.59 -9.30
C VAL A 98 -17.35 -11.33 -8.84
N ASN A 99 -17.03 -10.45 -9.80
CA ASN A 99 -16.31 -9.19 -9.54
C ASN A 99 -14.92 -9.41 -8.94
N GLN A 100 -14.23 -10.43 -9.38
CA GLN A 100 -12.88 -10.77 -8.89
C GLN A 100 -11.81 -9.90 -9.54
N THR A 101 -11.78 -8.63 -9.20
CA THR A 101 -10.68 -7.76 -9.59
C THR A 101 -9.51 -8.02 -8.66
N PRO A 102 -8.29 -8.26 -9.18
CA PRO A 102 -7.14 -8.49 -8.31
C PRO A 102 -6.93 -7.36 -7.30
N ALA A 103 -6.60 -7.75 -6.08
CA ALA A 103 -6.38 -6.79 -5.01
C ALA A 103 -5.20 -7.22 -4.13
N ILE A 104 -4.54 -6.24 -3.54
CA ILE A 104 -3.51 -6.43 -2.53
C ILE A 104 -4.07 -5.89 -1.23
N VAL A 105 -3.99 -6.67 -0.16
CA VAL A 105 -4.41 -6.23 1.17
C VAL A 105 -3.28 -6.41 2.16
N GLY A 106 -3.22 -5.53 3.16
CA GLY A 106 -2.17 -5.64 4.16
C GLY A 106 -2.15 -4.48 5.12
N SER A 107 -0.97 -4.20 5.64
CA SER A 107 -0.78 -3.14 6.63
C SER A 107 0.35 -2.21 6.24
N VAL A 108 0.29 -1.00 6.75
CA VAL A 108 1.29 0.03 6.58
C VAL A 108 1.64 0.59 7.95
N ILE A 109 2.93 0.87 8.16
CA ILE A 109 3.41 1.51 9.39
C ILE A 109 4.19 2.77 9.03
N ARG A 110 3.93 3.86 9.76
CA ARG A 110 4.73 5.07 9.66
C ARG A 110 6.06 4.84 10.37
N THR A 111 7.15 4.82 9.62
CA THR A 111 8.47 4.50 10.14
C THR A 111 9.15 5.73 10.75
N LEU A 112 8.99 6.89 10.13
CA LEU A 112 9.50 8.15 10.66
C LEU A 112 8.35 9.11 10.99
N PRO A 113 8.47 9.90 12.06
CA PRO A 113 7.47 10.93 12.33
C PRO A 113 7.55 12.05 11.29
N HIS A 114 6.45 12.76 11.07
CA HIS A 114 6.42 13.96 10.24
C HIS A 114 5.36 14.93 10.78
N SER A 115 5.08 16.00 10.03
CA SER A 115 4.12 17.04 10.44
C SER A 115 4.52 17.67 11.78
N ASN A 116 5.81 18.03 11.93
CA ASN A 116 6.40 18.56 13.16
C ASN A 116 6.21 17.63 14.37
N GLY A 117 6.24 16.32 14.12
CA GLY A 117 6.10 15.31 15.17
C GLY A 117 4.65 14.96 15.53
N GLN A 118 3.66 15.65 14.96
CA GLN A 118 2.26 15.36 15.23
C GLN A 118 1.84 14.00 14.63
N ALA A 119 2.43 13.63 13.50
CA ALA A 119 2.27 12.30 12.92
C ALA A 119 3.37 11.40 13.49
N ALA A 120 3.04 10.63 14.51
CA ALA A 120 4.02 9.84 15.27
C ALA A 120 4.52 8.63 14.51
N ALA A 121 5.79 8.26 14.73
CA ALA A 121 6.32 6.98 14.26
C ALA A 121 5.59 5.82 14.93
N GLY A 122 5.49 4.69 14.21
CA GLY A 122 4.85 3.49 14.73
C GLY A 122 3.34 3.42 14.52
N PHE A 123 2.74 4.42 13.87
CA PHE A 123 1.31 4.41 13.59
C PHE A 123 0.99 3.40 12.50
N VAL A 124 0.10 2.44 12.80
CA VAL A 124 -0.26 1.33 11.90
C VAL A 124 -1.66 1.55 11.33
N ALA A 125 -1.81 1.30 10.04
CA ALA A 125 -3.09 1.32 9.35
C ALA A 125 -3.20 0.08 8.46
N SER A 126 -4.41 -0.23 8.01
CA SER A 126 -4.65 -1.31 7.04
C SER A 126 -4.90 -0.71 5.67
N PHE A 127 -4.53 -1.46 4.61
CA PHE A 127 -4.75 -0.96 3.26
C PHE A 127 -5.35 -2.02 2.35
N ILE A 128 -5.99 -1.54 1.31
CA ILE A 128 -6.42 -2.32 0.15
C ILE A 128 -6.02 -1.57 -1.11
N ALA A 129 -5.45 -2.29 -2.07
CA ALA A 129 -5.11 -1.75 -3.38
C ALA A 129 -5.75 -2.62 -4.44
N VAL A 130 -6.58 -2.02 -5.28
CA VAL A 130 -7.36 -2.75 -6.30
C VAL A 130 -6.80 -2.42 -7.67
N ARG A 131 -6.57 -3.45 -8.50
CA ARG A 131 -5.96 -3.26 -9.82
C ARG A 131 -6.81 -2.34 -10.69
N GLN A 132 -6.15 -1.35 -11.27
CA GLN A 132 -6.77 -0.48 -12.27
C GLN A 132 -6.85 -1.17 -13.62
N ARG A 133 -7.85 -0.84 -14.39
CA ARG A 133 -8.08 -1.37 -15.74
C ARG A 133 -7.44 -0.50 -16.79
#